data_bc59a1e7c0dee75b79b7acea2ce8c4f5
#
_entry.id   bc59a1e7c0dee75b79b7acea2ce8c4f5
#
_cell.length_a   1.000
_cell.length_b   1.000
_cell.length_c   1.000
_cell.angle_alpha   90.00
_cell.angle_beta   90.00
_cell.angle_gamma   90.00
#
_symmetry.space_group_name_H-M   'P 1'
#
loop_
_entity.id
_entity.type
_entity.pdbx_description
1 polymer ?
#
loop_
_entity_poly.entity_id
_entity_poly.type
_entity_poly.pdbx_seq_one_letter_code
_entity_poly.pdbx_strand_id
1 'polypeptide(L)'
;GRGIGMETALLFAKEGAKVVVNDLGANPDGSGHDKIADEVVADIKKLGGEAVANYDSVDSYEGGKNIFNTAMDAFGAVDIVINNAGILRDKTLFNMEESDWDAIMAVHLKGHFNCTQPFVRYIRETNRLNCRIINMSSVSGLIGNFGQTNYGAAKAGIAGFSRSLSMEMAKYKCTVNTISPGAATRLTIDLMKAA
;
A
#
# COMPACT_ATOMS: atom_id res chain seq x y z
N GLY A 1 2.26 -7.26 4.96
CA GLY A 1 2.66 -8.26 5.94
C GLY A 1 4.06 -8.82 5.68
N ARG A 2 4.78 -8.39 4.61
CA ARG A 2 6.16 -8.85 4.31
C ARG A 2 7.01 -7.68 3.84
N GLY A 3 8.36 -7.84 3.88
CA GLY A 3 9.32 -6.86 3.36
C GLY A 3 9.08 -5.46 3.90
N ILE A 4 9.04 -4.47 3.02
CA ILE A 4 8.88 -3.05 3.40
C ILE A 4 7.64 -2.83 4.28
N GLY A 5 6.50 -3.46 3.96
CA GLY A 5 5.27 -3.31 4.73
C GLY A 5 5.39 -3.82 6.16
N MET A 6 6.01 -4.98 6.35
CA MET A 6 6.27 -5.56 7.68
C MET A 6 7.18 -4.67 8.51
N GLU A 7 8.34 -4.29 7.95
CA GLU A 7 9.30 -3.43 8.65
C GLU A 7 8.70 -2.06 9.01
N THR A 8 7.89 -1.51 8.10
CA THR A 8 7.15 -0.27 8.37
C THR A 8 6.17 -0.45 9.53
N ALA A 9 5.37 -1.52 9.53
CA ALA A 9 4.40 -1.79 10.60
C ALA A 9 5.08 -1.94 11.97
N LEU A 10 6.18 -2.70 12.02
CA LEU A 10 6.97 -2.89 13.24
C LEU A 10 7.56 -1.57 13.74
N LEU A 11 8.13 -0.75 12.84
CA LEU A 11 8.69 0.54 13.20
C LEU A 11 7.62 1.49 13.74
N PHE A 12 6.47 1.61 13.06
CA PHE A 12 5.38 2.46 13.53
C PHE A 12 4.86 2.03 14.91
N ALA A 13 4.71 0.71 15.13
CA ALA A 13 4.32 0.19 16.43
C ALA A 13 5.35 0.49 17.53
N LYS A 14 6.64 0.39 17.21
CA LYS A 14 7.73 0.75 18.14
C LYS A 14 7.71 2.25 18.51
N GLU A 15 7.30 3.10 17.59
CA GLU A 15 7.10 4.55 17.83
C GLU A 15 5.74 4.86 18.49
N GLY A 16 4.98 3.86 18.94
CA GLY A 16 3.74 4.01 19.70
C GLY A 16 2.47 4.10 18.85
N ALA A 17 2.52 3.88 17.54
CA ALA A 17 1.33 3.84 16.72
C ALA A 17 0.54 2.54 16.92
N LYS A 18 -0.80 2.65 16.88
CA LYS A 18 -1.70 1.49 16.75
C LYS A 18 -1.82 1.14 15.27
N VAL A 19 -1.63 -0.14 14.92
CA VAL A 19 -1.42 -0.53 13.53
C VAL A 19 -2.50 -1.52 13.05
N VAL A 20 -3.13 -1.23 11.92
CA VAL A 20 -3.84 -2.24 11.13
C VAL A 20 -2.85 -2.82 10.12
N VAL A 21 -2.59 -4.10 10.22
CA VAL A 21 -1.77 -4.83 9.25
C VAL A 21 -2.70 -5.47 8.24
N ASN A 22 -2.78 -4.89 7.06
CA ASN A 22 -3.52 -5.49 5.94
C ASN A 22 -2.57 -6.31 5.07
N ASP A 23 -2.88 -7.56 4.90
CA ASP A 23 -2.23 -8.44 3.92
C ASP A 23 -3.19 -9.58 3.54
N LEU A 24 -3.43 -9.75 2.24
CA LEU A 24 -4.24 -10.85 1.71
C LEU A 24 -3.55 -12.22 1.88
N GLY A 25 -2.25 -12.22 2.21
CA GLY A 25 -1.42 -13.42 2.27
C GLY A 25 -0.96 -13.93 0.90
N ALA A 26 -1.09 -13.11 -0.15
CA ALA A 26 -0.80 -13.53 -1.51
C ALA A 26 0.70 -13.71 -1.79
N ASN A 27 0.99 -14.57 -2.77
CA ASN A 27 2.30 -14.70 -3.39
C ASN A 27 2.67 -13.43 -4.19
N PRO A 28 3.93 -13.27 -4.66
CA PRO A 28 4.35 -12.12 -5.46
C PRO A 28 3.50 -11.85 -6.71
N ASP A 29 2.94 -12.88 -7.33
CA ASP A 29 2.07 -12.81 -8.50
C ASP A 29 0.59 -12.53 -8.19
N GLY A 30 0.23 -12.46 -6.90
CA GLY A 30 -1.13 -12.23 -6.41
C GLY A 30 -1.94 -13.51 -6.14
N SER A 31 -1.36 -14.70 -6.31
CA SER A 31 -2.01 -15.99 -5.98
C SER A 31 -1.81 -16.38 -4.51
N GLY A 32 -2.62 -17.31 -4.01
CA GLY A 32 -2.48 -17.88 -2.66
C GLY A 32 -3.00 -16.97 -1.53
N HIS A 33 -3.15 -17.55 -0.33
CA HIS A 33 -3.60 -16.87 0.88
C HIS A 33 -2.94 -17.48 2.12
N ASP A 34 -2.09 -16.71 2.81
CA ASP A 34 -1.43 -17.06 4.07
C ASP A 34 -1.87 -16.12 5.19
N LYS A 35 -1.69 -16.53 6.45
CA LYS A 35 -1.99 -15.70 7.63
C LYS A 35 -0.85 -14.75 8.02
N ILE A 36 -0.20 -14.14 7.06
CA ILE A 36 0.98 -13.29 7.27
C ILE A 36 0.65 -12.05 8.11
N ALA A 37 -0.54 -11.48 7.97
CA ALA A 37 -0.95 -10.34 8.78
C ALA A 37 -0.96 -10.70 10.28
N ASP A 38 -1.40 -11.91 10.65
CA ASP A 38 -1.41 -12.39 12.04
C ASP A 38 0.00 -12.51 12.64
N GLU A 39 0.98 -12.97 11.83
CA GLU A 39 2.36 -13.10 12.27
C GLU A 39 2.94 -11.72 12.64
N VAL A 40 2.75 -10.72 11.79
CA VAL A 40 3.20 -9.35 12.05
C VAL A 40 2.48 -8.74 13.26
N VAL A 41 1.17 -8.97 13.39
CA VAL A 41 0.40 -8.54 14.57
C VAL A 41 0.93 -9.19 15.84
N ALA A 42 1.26 -10.48 15.81
CA ALA A 42 1.84 -11.18 16.95
C ALA A 42 3.22 -10.58 17.33
N ASP A 43 4.05 -10.26 16.34
CA ASP A 43 5.35 -9.65 16.59
C ASP A 43 5.23 -8.22 17.14
N ILE A 44 4.29 -7.41 16.65
CA ILE A 44 4.00 -6.10 17.23
C ILE A 44 3.57 -6.23 18.69
N LYS A 45 2.68 -7.17 19.02
CA LYS A 45 2.22 -7.42 20.39
C LYS A 45 3.34 -7.88 21.32
N LYS A 46 4.26 -8.72 20.84
CA LYS A 46 5.48 -9.12 21.60
C LYS A 46 6.37 -7.91 21.94
N LEU A 47 6.39 -6.89 21.09
CA LEU A 47 7.11 -5.64 21.34
C LEU A 47 6.34 -4.65 22.26
N GLY A 48 5.15 -5.03 22.76
CA GLY A 48 4.29 -4.18 23.58
C GLY A 48 3.42 -3.21 22.81
N GLY A 49 3.36 -3.29 21.49
CA GLY A 49 2.51 -2.45 20.64
C GLY A 49 1.09 -2.99 20.47
N GLU A 50 0.21 -2.17 19.91
CA GLU A 50 -1.18 -2.51 19.59
C GLU A 50 -1.36 -2.70 18.08
N ALA A 51 -1.88 -3.86 17.67
CA ALA A 51 -2.17 -4.12 16.26
C ALA A 51 -3.34 -5.09 16.08
N VAL A 52 -4.01 -4.97 14.93
CA VAL A 52 -5.04 -5.89 14.43
C VAL A 52 -4.76 -6.25 12.99
N ALA A 53 -5.16 -7.47 12.59
CA ALA A 53 -5.03 -7.95 11.23
C ALA A 53 -6.27 -7.62 10.40
N ASN A 54 -6.08 -7.44 9.09
CA ASN A 54 -7.13 -7.35 8.09
C ASN A 54 -6.67 -8.10 6.83
N TYR A 55 -7.60 -8.77 6.13
CA TYR A 55 -7.31 -9.65 5.00
C TYR A 55 -8.06 -9.26 3.73
N ASP A 56 -8.70 -8.08 3.72
CA ASP A 56 -9.43 -7.60 2.55
C ASP A 56 -8.48 -7.23 1.41
N SER A 57 -8.94 -7.47 0.16
CA SER A 57 -8.19 -7.08 -1.02
C SER A 57 -8.30 -5.58 -1.29
N VAL A 58 -7.17 -4.95 -1.58
CA VAL A 58 -7.12 -3.53 -1.96
C VAL A 58 -7.67 -3.26 -3.38
N ASP A 59 -7.79 -4.28 -4.24
CA ASP A 59 -8.24 -4.14 -5.62
C ASP A 59 -9.72 -3.81 -5.76
N SER A 60 -10.51 -4.03 -4.71
CA SER A 60 -11.94 -3.67 -4.63
C SER A 60 -12.18 -2.46 -3.74
N TYR A 61 -13.16 -1.64 -4.10
CA TYR A 61 -13.55 -0.49 -3.28
C TYR A 61 -14.07 -0.90 -1.90
N GLU A 62 -14.84 -1.97 -1.84
CA GLU A 62 -15.36 -2.50 -0.56
C GLU A 62 -14.22 -3.00 0.33
N GLY A 63 -13.21 -3.67 -0.25
CA GLY A 63 -12.01 -4.09 0.49
C GLY A 63 -11.26 -2.89 1.09
N GLY A 64 -11.02 -1.84 0.31
CA GLY A 64 -10.42 -0.60 0.82
C GLY A 64 -11.22 0.05 1.96
N LYS A 65 -12.55 0.05 1.85
CA LYS A 65 -13.45 0.53 2.89
C LYS A 65 -13.41 -0.34 4.15
N ASN A 66 -13.37 -1.67 4.01
CA ASN A 66 -13.28 -2.59 5.13
C ASN A 66 -11.95 -2.44 5.89
N ILE A 67 -10.84 -2.21 5.19
CA ILE A 67 -9.55 -1.92 5.81
C ILE A 67 -9.66 -0.65 6.68
N PHE A 68 -10.26 0.42 6.15
CA PHE A 68 -10.51 1.65 6.92
C PHE A 68 -11.43 1.40 8.13
N ASN A 69 -12.54 0.68 7.94
CA ASN A 69 -13.47 0.35 9.01
C ASN A 69 -12.81 -0.48 10.12
N THR A 70 -11.94 -1.44 9.76
CA THR A 70 -11.15 -2.21 10.74
C THR A 70 -10.36 -1.30 11.68
N ALA A 71 -9.77 -0.22 11.16
CA ALA A 71 -9.05 0.74 11.99
C ALA A 71 -10.00 1.56 12.87
N MET A 72 -11.14 1.99 12.33
CA MET A 72 -12.15 2.73 13.09
C MET A 72 -12.75 1.88 14.21
N ASP A 73 -13.07 0.63 13.95
CA ASP A 73 -13.66 -0.29 14.92
C ASP A 73 -12.67 -0.65 16.04
N ALA A 74 -11.41 -0.86 15.69
CA ALA A 74 -10.38 -1.25 16.66
C ALA A 74 -9.85 -0.06 17.49
N PHE A 75 -9.70 1.12 16.86
CA PHE A 75 -8.95 2.24 17.44
C PHE A 75 -9.71 3.56 17.49
N GLY A 76 -10.88 3.64 16.87
CA GLY A 76 -11.75 4.83 16.86
C GLY A 76 -11.27 5.99 15.99
N ALA A 77 -10.10 5.89 15.37
CA ALA A 77 -9.52 6.95 14.56
C ALA A 77 -8.48 6.42 13.57
N VAL A 78 -8.24 7.18 12.49
CA VAL A 78 -7.12 6.97 11.56
C VAL A 78 -6.38 8.29 11.38
N ASP A 79 -5.07 8.26 11.49
CA ASP A 79 -4.18 9.41 11.29
C ASP A 79 -3.28 9.25 10.07
N ILE A 80 -2.90 8.00 9.75
CA ILE A 80 -1.91 7.70 8.73
C ILE A 80 -2.41 6.54 7.87
N VAL A 81 -2.33 6.71 6.55
CA VAL A 81 -2.53 5.63 5.57
C VAL A 81 -1.25 5.42 4.78
N ILE A 82 -0.80 4.17 4.71
CA ILE A 82 0.37 3.75 3.94
C ILE A 82 -0.06 2.74 2.89
N ASN A 83 -0.11 3.17 1.64
CA ASN A 83 -0.46 2.34 0.50
C ASN A 83 0.79 1.62 -0.02
N ASN A 84 1.04 0.41 0.52
CA ASN A 84 2.22 -0.39 0.21
C ASN A 84 1.91 -1.67 -0.57
N ALA A 85 0.67 -2.16 -0.55
CA ALA A 85 0.28 -3.39 -1.22
C ALA A 85 0.69 -3.40 -2.71
N GLY A 86 1.18 -4.54 -3.18
CA GLY A 86 1.64 -4.66 -4.56
C GLY A 86 1.98 -6.08 -4.98
N ILE A 87 1.86 -6.32 -6.27
CA ILE A 87 2.19 -7.57 -6.97
C ILE A 87 3.06 -7.27 -8.19
N LEU A 88 3.65 -8.29 -8.79
CA LEU A 88 4.39 -8.20 -10.05
C LEU A 88 3.80 -9.16 -11.08
N ARG A 89 3.66 -8.68 -12.32
CA ARG A 89 3.29 -9.43 -13.51
C ARG A 89 4.13 -8.95 -14.68
N ASP A 90 5.45 -9.12 -14.53
CA ASP A 90 6.44 -8.58 -15.45
C ASP A 90 6.50 -9.41 -16.73
N LYS A 91 6.21 -8.77 -17.85
CA LYS A 91 6.29 -9.30 -19.21
C LYS A 91 6.58 -8.16 -20.19
N THR A 92 7.27 -8.45 -21.27
CA THR A 92 7.33 -7.51 -22.40
C THR A 92 5.93 -7.29 -22.96
N LEU A 93 5.63 -6.07 -23.42
CA LEU A 93 4.27 -5.71 -23.86
C LEU A 93 3.68 -6.67 -24.92
N PHE A 94 4.51 -7.19 -25.82
CA PHE A 94 4.08 -8.13 -26.86
C PHE A 94 3.77 -9.55 -26.33
N ASN A 95 4.15 -9.88 -25.08
CA ASN A 95 3.84 -11.13 -24.38
C ASN A 95 2.88 -10.94 -23.22
N MET A 96 2.45 -9.70 -22.96
CA MET A 96 1.60 -9.37 -21.82
C MET A 96 0.14 -9.66 -22.17
N GLU A 97 -0.55 -10.39 -21.29
CA GLU A 97 -1.97 -10.61 -21.40
C GLU A 97 -2.73 -9.43 -20.75
N GLU A 98 -3.97 -9.17 -21.21
CA GLU A 98 -4.85 -8.15 -20.65
C GLU A 98 -5.01 -8.33 -19.13
N SER A 99 -5.14 -9.58 -18.67
CA SER A 99 -5.23 -9.92 -17.25
C SER A 99 -3.98 -9.55 -16.42
N ASP A 100 -2.80 -9.55 -17.04
CA ASP A 100 -1.57 -9.09 -16.36
C ASP A 100 -1.60 -7.56 -16.16
N TRP A 101 -2.09 -6.85 -17.17
CA TRP A 101 -2.28 -5.41 -17.12
C TRP A 101 -3.33 -5.04 -16.06
N ASP A 102 -4.52 -5.63 -16.14
CA ASP A 102 -5.65 -5.33 -15.27
C ASP A 102 -5.34 -5.61 -13.81
N ALA A 103 -4.68 -6.74 -13.50
CA ALA A 103 -4.29 -7.08 -12.14
C ALA A 103 -3.34 -6.03 -11.53
N ILE A 104 -2.35 -5.57 -12.31
CA ILE A 104 -1.42 -4.53 -11.86
C ILE A 104 -2.15 -3.20 -11.64
N MET A 105 -2.99 -2.77 -12.56
CA MET A 105 -3.78 -1.54 -12.42
C MET A 105 -4.74 -1.61 -11.24
N ALA A 106 -5.41 -2.74 -11.03
CA ALA A 106 -6.37 -2.95 -9.94
C ALA A 106 -5.69 -2.87 -8.57
N VAL A 107 -4.59 -3.59 -8.37
CA VAL A 107 -3.90 -3.64 -7.08
C VAL A 107 -3.15 -2.34 -6.81
N HIS A 108 -2.36 -1.86 -7.77
CA HIS A 108 -1.50 -0.69 -7.54
C HIS A 108 -2.27 0.62 -7.63
N LEU A 109 -2.77 0.99 -8.81
CA LEU A 109 -3.34 2.32 -9.01
C LEU A 109 -4.73 2.46 -8.38
N LYS A 110 -5.64 1.55 -8.71
CA LYS A 110 -6.99 1.56 -8.14
C LYS A 110 -6.97 1.24 -6.64
N GLY A 111 -6.07 0.35 -6.16
CA GLY A 111 -5.91 0.04 -4.75
C GLY A 111 -5.53 1.26 -3.90
N HIS A 112 -4.66 2.13 -4.41
CA HIS A 112 -4.35 3.40 -3.75
C HIS A 112 -5.60 4.28 -3.61
N PHE A 113 -6.41 4.39 -4.65
CA PHE A 113 -7.70 5.10 -4.59
C PHE A 113 -8.64 4.43 -3.57
N ASN A 114 -8.84 3.11 -3.65
CA ASN A 114 -9.78 2.38 -2.81
C ASN A 114 -9.50 2.55 -1.30
N CYS A 115 -8.22 2.50 -0.90
CA CYS A 115 -7.83 2.64 0.50
C CYS A 115 -7.77 4.10 0.95
N THR A 116 -7.47 5.03 0.04
CA THR A 116 -7.32 6.45 0.39
C THR A 116 -8.65 7.17 0.48
N GLN A 117 -9.61 6.87 -0.39
CA GLN A 117 -10.85 7.63 -0.51
C GLN A 117 -11.73 7.58 0.76
N PRO A 118 -11.92 6.45 1.47
CA PRO A 118 -12.61 6.44 2.75
C PRO A 118 -11.93 7.34 3.80
N PHE A 119 -10.60 7.33 3.83
CA PHE A 119 -9.82 8.14 4.76
C PHE A 119 -9.95 9.64 4.49
N VAL A 120 -9.87 10.09 3.24
CA VAL A 120 -10.02 11.53 2.92
C VAL A 120 -11.45 12.02 3.14
N ARG A 121 -12.45 11.15 2.97
CA ARG A 121 -13.84 11.45 3.37
C ARG A 121 -13.94 11.66 4.87
N TYR A 122 -13.39 10.76 5.68
CA TYR A 122 -13.33 10.89 7.13
C TYR A 122 -12.62 12.17 7.57
N ILE A 123 -11.47 12.51 6.97
CA ILE A 123 -10.76 13.77 7.25
C ILE A 123 -11.67 14.97 7.00
N ARG A 124 -12.37 14.99 5.85
CA ARG A 124 -13.27 16.08 5.49
C ARG A 124 -14.47 16.21 6.42
N GLU A 125 -15.11 15.10 6.77
CA GLU A 125 -16.32 15.06 7.59
C GLU A 125 -16.05 15.42 9.05
N THR A 126 -14.89 15.01 9.58
CA THR A 126 -14.49 15.26 10.95
C THR A 126 -13.61 16.50 11.13
N ASN A 127 -13.21 17.12 10.02
CA ASN A 127 -12.21 18.21 10.00
C ASN A 127 -10.90 17.83 10.73
N ARG A 128 -10.49 16.54 10.61
CA ARG A 128 -9.26 16.04 11.23
C ARG A 128 -8.04 16.65 10.57
N LEU A 129 -7.13 17.16 11.37
CA LEU A 129 -5.92 17.85 10.90
C LEU A 129 -4.67 17.00 11.11
N ASN A 130 -3.62 17.36 10.40
CA ASN A 130 -2.28 16.78 10.56
C ASN A 130 -2.17 15.27 10.23
N CYS A 131 -3.03 14.78 9.35
CA CYS A 131 -2.97 13.40 8.85
C CYS A 131 -1.84 13.21 7.82
N ARG A 132 -1.52 11.94 7.51
CA ARG A 132 -0.47 11.57 6.55
C ARG A 132 -0.96 10.50 5.58
N ILE A 133 -0.64 10.66 4.31
CA ILE A 133 -0.82 9.65 3.28
C ILE A 133 0.55 9.39 2.66
N ILE A 134 0.95 8.12 2.65
CA ILE A 134 2.24 7.68 2.11
C ILE A 134 1.95 6.64 1.02
N ASN A 135 2.34 6.95 -0.19
CA ASN A 135 2.11 6.12 -1.37
C ASN A 135 3.42 5.53 -1.90
N MET A 136 3.41 4.24 -2.25
CA MET A 136 4.60 3.57 -2.78
C MET A 136 4.58 3.61 -4.31
N SER A 137 5.42 4.48 -4.91
CA SER A 137 5.77 4.46 -6.32
C SER A 137 6.95 3.50 -6.57
N SER A 138 7.70 3.73 -7.63
CA SER A 138 8.88 2.95 -8.01
C SER A 138 9.75 3.75 -8.97
N VAL A 139 11.03 3.42 -9.02
CA VAL A 139 11.95 3.85 -10.10
C VAL A 139 11.37 3.51 -11.47
N SER A 140 10.73 2.34 -11.62
CA SER A 140 10.06 1.94 -12.86
C SER A 140 8.96 2.91 -13.32
N GLY A 141 8.29 3.58 -12.39
CA GLY A 141 7.29 4.62 -12.70
C GLY A 141 7.90 5.98 -13.00
N LEU A 142 9.15 6.24 -12.63
CA LEU A 142 9.84 7.52 -12.83
C LEU A 142 10.68 7.53 -14.09
N ILE A 143 11.42 6.45 -14.37
CA ILE A 143 12.36 6.37 -15.50
C ILE A 143 12.13 5.15 -16.42
N GLY A 144 11.22 4.24 -16.04
CA GLY A 144 10.94 3.02 -16.79
C GLY A 144 11.81 1.82 -16.37
N ASN A 145 11.35 0.61 -16.72
CA ASN A 145 12.11 -0.61 -16.59
C ASN A 145 11.63 -1.63 -17.66
N PHE A 146 12.57 -2.43 -18.21
CA PHE A 146 12.25 -3.44 -19.20
C PHE A 146 11.28 -4.49 -18.65
N GLY A 147 10.27 -4.84 -19.45
CA GLY A 147 9.26 -5.83 -19.06
C GLY A 147 8.22 -5.36 -18.05
N GLN A 148 8.18 -4.07 -17.72
CA GLN A 148 7.31 -3.50 -16.69
C GLN A 148 6.41 -2.34 -17.21
N THR A 149 5.89 -2.46 -18.43
CA THR A 149 5.02 -1.41 -18.99
C THR A 149 3.75 -1.20 -18.19
N ASN A 150 3.12 -2.27 -17.67
CA ASN A 150 1.97 -2.22 -16.76
C ASN A 150 2.36 -1.62 -15.40
N TYR A 151 3.39 -2.16 -14.77
CA TYR A 151 3.85 -1.73 -13.45
C TYR A 151 4.36 -0.28 -13.47
N GLY A 152 5.17 0.07 -14.47
CA GLY A 152 5.66 1.44 -14.68
C GLY A 152 4.52 2.45 -14.85
N ALA A 153 3.52 2.11 -15.67
CA ALA A 153 2.33 2.95 -15.86
C ALA A 153 1.56 3.16 -14.54
N ALA A 154 1.29 2.08 -13.78
CA ALA A 154 0.62 2.17 -12.50
C ALA A 154 1.40 3.03 -11.48
N LYS A 155 2.72 2.83 -11.39
CA LYS A 155 3.60 3.55 -10.45
C LYS A 155 3.80 5.02 -10.84
N ALA A 156 3.81 5.36 -12.11
CA ALA A 156 3.74 6.75 -12.59
C ALA A 156 2.39 7.40 -12.26
N GLY A 157 1.29 6.65 -12.45
CA GLY A 157 -0.06 7.07 -12.07
C GLY A 157 -0.19 7.40 -10.58
N ILE A 158 0.42 6.59 -9.69
CA ILE A 158 0.48 6.86 -8.24
C ILE A 158 1.17 8.20 -7.94
N ALA A 159 2.26 8.51 -8.63
CA ALA A 159 2.94 9.79 -8.45
C ALA A 159 2.06 10.98 -8.88
N GLY A 160 1.32 10.84 -9.99
CA GLY A 160 0.34 11.81 -10.45
C GLY A 160 -0.84 11.98 -9.47
N PHE A 161 -1.42 10.86 -9.04
CA PHE A 161 -2.47 10.81 -8.02
C PHE A 161 -2.05 11.53 -6.74
N SER A 162 -0.85 11.26 -6.24
CA SER A 162 -0.32 11.87 -5.01
C SER A 162 -0.15 13.38 -5.12
N ARG A 163 0.34 13.88 -6.27
CA ARG A 163 0.50 15.32 -6.51
C ARG A 163 -0.85 16.04 -6.47
N SER A 164 -1.85 15.53 -7.18
CA SER A 164 -3.19 16.13 -7.17
C SER A 164 -3.83 16.08 -5.79
N LEU A 165 -3.76 14.92 -5.14
CA LEU A 165 -4.33 14.73 -3.80
C LEU A 165 -3.66 15.64 -2.75
N SER A 166 -2.36 15.90 -2.87
CA SER A 166 -1.66 16.80 -1.94
C SER A 166 -2.24 18.22 -1.96
N MET A 167 -2.66 18.68 -3.12
CA MET A 167 -3.31 20.01 -3.28
C MET A 167 -4.71 20.02 -2.63
N GLU A 168 -5.50 18.95 -2.83
CA GLU A 168 -6.84 18.82 -2.25
C GLU A 168 -6.81 18.74 -0.71
N MET A 169 -5.78 18.09 -0.16
CA MET A 169 -5.66 17.83 1.27
C MET A 169 -4.91 18.91 2.05
N ALA A 170 -4.32 19.90 1.37
CA ALA A 170 -3.51 20.96 1.98
C ALA A 170 -4.27 21.73 3.08
N LYS A 171 -5.53 22.08 2.86
CA LYS A 171 -6.35 22.81 3.83
C LYS A 171 -6.59 22.07 5.15
N TYR A 172 -6.47 20.73 5.15
CA TYR A 172 -6.56 19.88 6.35
C TYR A 172 -5.18 19.63 6.99
N LYS A 173 -4.13 20.26 6.50
CA LYS A 173 -2.74 19.99 6.91
C LYS A 173 -2.36 18.51 6.79
N CYS A 174 -3.01 17.79 5.88
CA CYS A 174 -2.70 16.41 5.58
C CYS A 174 -1.65 16.39 4.46
N THR A 175 -0.48 15.83 4.75
CA THR A 175 0.56 15.68 3.74
C THR A 175 0.39 14.38 2.97
N VAL A 176 0.61 14.45 1.66
CA VAL A 176 0.59 13.29 0.76
C VAL A 176 1.96 13.17 0.12
N ASN A 177 2.66 12.10 0.46
CA ASN A 177 4.03 11.85 -0.01
C ASN A 177 4.11 10.55 -0.81
N THR A 178 5.03 10.53 -1.77
CA THR A 178 5.31 9.35 -2.58
C THR A 178 6.74 8.91 -2.36
N ILE A 179 6.93 7.62 -2.08
CA ILE A 179 8.24 7.00 -1.90
C ILE A 179 8.51 6.11 -3.11
N SER A 180 9.73 6.21 -3.65
CA SER A 180 10.27 5.27 -4.63
C SER A 180 11.39 4.47 -3.93
N PRO A 181 11.05 3.33 -3.30
CA PRO A 181 11.99 2.62 -2.45
C PRO A 181 13.05 1.87 -3.26
N GLY A 182 14.28 1.82 -2.71
CA GLY A 182 15.31 0.89 -3.15
C GLY A 182 15.59 -0.08 -2.00
N ALA A 183 15.03 -1.30 -2.07
CA ALA A 183 15.16 -2.30 -1.01
C ALA A 183 15.29 -3.71 -1.57
N ALA A 184 16.15 -4.53 -0.95
CA ALA A 184 16.23 -5.96 -1.22
C ALA A 184 15.07 -6.66 -0.50
N THR A 185 14.07 -7.08 -1.25
CA THR A 185 12.89 -7.81 -0.77
C THR A 185 12.68 -9.06 -1.61
N ARG A 186 11.72 -9.91 -1.24
CA ARG A 186 11.34 -11.07 -2.07
C ARG A 186 10.92 -10.69 -3.51
N LEU A 187 10.48 -9.44 -3.72
CA LEU A 187 10.08 -8.94 -5.03
C LEU A 187 11.26 -8.44 -5.88
N THR A 188 12.39 -8.11 -5.26
CA THR A 188 13.49 -7.39 -5.92
C THR A 188 14.83 -8.12 -5.84
N ILE A 189 14.97 -9.12 -4.96
CA ILE A 189 16.26 -9.76 -4.70
C ILE A 189 16.84 -10.47 -5.92
N ASP A 190 16.00 -11.08 -6.74
CA ASP A 190 16.45 -11.77 -7.96
C ASP A 190 16.82 -10.78 -9.06
N LEU A 191 16.13 -9.64 -9.15
CA LEU A 191 16.48 -8.55 -10.05
C LEU A 191 17.83 -7.90 -9.67
N MET A 192 18.10 -7.76 -8.37
CA MET A 192 19.35 -7.19 -7.87
C MET A 192 20.55 -8.13 -8.02
N LYS A 193 20.35 -9.45 -8.13
CA LYS A 193 21.41 -10.43 -8.39
C LYS A 193 21.76 -10.53 -9.88
N ALA A 194 20.86 -10.08 -10.75
CA ALA A 194 21.02 -10.16 -12.21
C ALA A 194 21.58 -8.86 -12.83
N ALA A 195 21.74 -7.79 -12.03
CA ALA A 195 22.32 -6.51 -12.42
C ALA A 195 23.78 -6.40 -11.97
#